data_8100ae25c617e024ffbe11eac11b4e8c
#
_entry.id   8100ae25c617e024ffbe11eac11b4e8c
#
_cell.length_a   1.000
_cell.length_b   1.000
_cell.length_c   1.000
_cell.angle_alpha   90.00
_cell.angle_beta   90.00
_cell.angle_gamma   90.00
#
_symmetry.space_group_name_H-M   'P 1'
#
loop_
_entity.id
_entity.type
_entity.pdbx_description
1 polymer ?
#
loop_
_entity_poly.entity_id
_entity_poly.type
_entity_poly.pdbx_seq_one_letter_code
_entity_poly.pdbx_strand_id
1 'polypeptide(L)'
;MICTPKSGHESARFLILLNYYHMSRRTFTKEQIDEMLKNTNISYCSERSITYTKEFKLLAIRLYEQGLTSSEIFRQAGFDLDVVGRHQPKECLSRWLELFRAKGTDGLSDYRGKTGRSGRPKTKGVTETDRIKRLEAEVAYLKAENDFLAKLRARRAESNSGRSKNTSS
;
A
#
# COMPACT_ATOMS: atom_id res chain seq x y z
N MET A 1 -23.93 7.86 50.74
CA MET A 1 -23.41 8.70 49.61
C MET A 1 -23.09 7.78 48.47
N ILE A 2 -23.94 7.75 47.45
CA ILE A 2 -23.83 6.85 46.30
C ILE A 2 -23.27 7.70 45.16
N CYS A 3 -22.05 7.41 44.71
CA CYS A 3 -21.44 8.02 43.55
C CYS A 3 -22.08 7.45 42.28
N THR A 4 -22.75 8.31 41.51
CA THR A 4 -23.22 8.04 40.17
C THR A 4 -22.07 8.14 39.17
N PRO A 5 -21.87 7.19 38.24
CA PRO A 5 -20.88 7.36 37.17
C PRO A 5 -21.45 8.27 36.08
N LYS A 6 -20.78 9.43 35.87
CA LYS A 6 -20.89 10.22 34.65
C LYS A 6 -20.20 9.42 33.53
N SER A 7 -20.88 9.15 32.43
CA SER A 7 -20.37 9.37 31.06
C SER A 7 -21.12 8.57 30.01
N GLY A 8 -22.19 9.15 29.48
CA GLY A 8 -22.80 8.69 28.21
C GLY A 8 -21.97 9.01 26.96
N HIS A 9 -20.87 9.75 27.11
CA HIS A 9 -20.07 10.23 25.96
C HIS A 9 -18.95 9.26 25.52
N GLU A 10 -18.47 8.42 26.42
CA GLU A 10 -17.41 7.43 26.09
C GLU A 10 -17.97 6.20 25.37
N SER A 11 -19.18 5.78 25.72
CA SER A 11 -19.82 4.63 25.05
C SER A 11 -20.10 4.89 23.58
N ALA A 12 -20.48 6.12 23.21
CA ALA A 12 -20.73 6.50 21.81
C ALA A 12 -19.45 6.53 20.98
N ARG A 13 -18.33 6.99 21.54
CA ARG A 13 -17.02 6.97 20.89
C ARG A 13 -16.48 5.55 20.72
N PHE A 14 -16.70 4.70 21.70
CA PHE A 14 -16.28 3.29 21.65
C PHE A 14 -17.10 2.50 20.62
N LEU A 15 -18.41 2.75 20.49
CA LEU A 15 -19.27 2.17 19.47
C LEU A 15 -18.91 2.65 18.06
N ILE A 16 -18.53 3.92 17.91
CA ILE A 16 -18.05 4.47 16.62
C ILE A 16 -16.71 3.83 16.23
N LEU A 17 -15.79 3.65 17.18
CA LEU A 17 -14.51 2.99 16.94
C LEU A 17 -14.68 1.50 16.64
N LEU A 18 -15.58 0.79 17.33
CA LEU A 18 -15.91 -0.62 17.05
C LEU A 18 -16.53 -0.77 15.65
N ASN A 19 -17.38 0.16 15.25
CA ASN A 19 -17.99 0.16 13.92
C ASN A 19 -16.95 0.49 12.82
N TYR A 20 -15.97 1.36 13.12
CA TYR A 20 -14.85 1.65 12.22
C TYR A 20 -13.89 0.46 12.07
N TYR A 21 -13.63 -0.29 13.14
CA TYR A 21 -12.82 -1.52 13.13
C TYR A 21 -13.53 -2.68 12.40
N HIS A 22 -14.85 -2.72 12.42
CA HIS A 22 -15.62 -3.74 11.71
C HIS A 22 -15.67 -3.51 10.18
N MET A 23 -15.52 -2.25 9.73
CA MET A 23 -15.51 -1.91 8.30
C MET A 23 -14.25 -2.37 7.55
N SER A 24 -13.11 -2.59 8.23
CA SER A 24 -11.86 -2.97 7.58
C SER A 24 -11.69 -4.48 7.32
N ARG A 25 -12.71 -5.32 7.65
CA ARG A 25 -12.65 -6.78 7.52
C ARG A 25 -13.83 -7.40 6.79
N ARG A 26 -14.56 -6.66 5.97
CA ARG A 26 -15.58 -7.28 5.12
C ARG A 26 -14.89 -8.18 4.10
N THR A 27 -15.23 -9.45 4.16
CA THR A 27 -14.87 -10.44 3.17
C THR A 27 -16.13 -10.87 2.44
N PHE A 28 -16.06 -10.86 1.10
CA PHE A 28 -17.15 -11.33 0.27
C PHE A 28 -17.15 -12.86 0.22
N THR A 29 -18.32 -13.47 0.28
CA THR A 29 -18.48 -14.90 0.03
C THR A 29 -18.31 -15.22 -1.45
N LYS A 30 -18.09 -16.49 -1.77
CA LYS A 30 -17.95 -16.91 -3.17
C LYS A 30 -19.20 -16.61 -3.97
N GLU A 31 -20.38 -16.85 -3.41
CA GLU A 31 -21.67 -16.58 -4.04
C GLU A 31 -21.85 -15.08 -4.33
N GLN A 32 -21.47 -14.22 -3.40
CA GLN A 32 -21.50 -12.76 -3.59
C GLN A 32 -20.53 -12.31 -4.68
N ILE A 33 -19.34 -12.91 -4.76
CA ILE A 33 -18.35 -12.62 -5.79
C ILE A 33 -18.90 -13.02 -7.17
N ASP A 34 -19.48 -14.22 -7.27
CA ASP A 34 -20.05 -14.74 -8.53
C ASP A 34 -21.23 -13.89 -8.99
N GLU A 35 -22.05 -13.40 -8.07
CA GLU A 35 -23.15 -12.49 -8.38
C GLU A 35 -22.64 -11.11 -8.82
N MET A 36 -21.68 -10.55 -8.12
CA MET A 36 -21.05 -9.28 -8.49
C MET A 36 -20.37 -9.34 -9.86
N LEU A 37 -19.72 -10.45 -10.22
CA LEU A 37 -19.06 -10.62 -11.50
C LEU A 37 -20.02 -10.68 -12.70
N LYS A 38 -21.33 -10.92 -12.47
CA LYS A 38 -22.36 -10.81 -13.52
C LYS A 38 -22.62 -9.35 -13.91
N ASN A 39 -22.28 -8.39 -13.04
CA ASN A 39 -22.48 -6.97 -13.31
C ASN A 39 -21.38 -6.45 -14.26
N THR A 40 -21.77 -5.95 -15.44
CA THR A 40 -20.85 -5.41 -16.45
C THR A 40 -20.01 -4.22 -15.98
N ASN A 41 -20.41 -3.57 -14.88
CA ASN A 41 -19.69 -2.45 -14.29
C ASN A 41 -18.51 -2.88 -13.42
N ILE A 42 -18.31 -4.19 -13.22
CA ILE A 42 -17.21 -4.77 -12.46
C ILE A 42 -16.19 -5.38 -13.42
N SER A 43 -14.94 -4.99 -13.29
CA SER A 43 -13.81 -5.58 -14.03
C SER A 43 -13.22 -6.78 -13.28
N TYR A 44 -13.19 -6.73 -11.96
CA TYR A 44 -12.64 -7.80 -11.12
C TYR A 44 -13.20 -7.70 -9.70
N CYS A 45 -13.46 -8.85 -9.09
CA CYS A 45 -13.87 -8.96 -7.69
C CYS A 45 -13.05 -10.04 -6.97
N SER A 46 -12.66 -9.77 -5.74
CA SER A 46 -12.00 -10.71 -4.83
C SER A 46 -12.67 -10.65 -3.46
N GLU A 47 -12.31 -11.57 -2.57
CA GLU A 47 -12.85 -11.61 -1.20
C GLU A 47 -12.77 -10.26 -0.44
N ARG A 48 -11.85 -9.37 -0.82
CA ARG A 48 -11.59 -8.12 -0.08
C ARG A 48 -11.69 -6.85 -0.92
N SER A 49 -11.86 -6.97 -2.22
CA SER A 49 -11.81 -5.79 -3.09
C SER A 49 -12.65 -5.96 -4.35
N ILE A 50 -13.28 -4.87 -4.76
CA ILE A 50 -14.00 -4.74 -6.02
C ILE A 50 -13.21 -3.76 -6.90
N THR A 51 -13.01 -4.13 -8.15
CA THR A 51 -12.43 -3.27 -9.19
C THR A 51 -13.51 -2.95 -10.21
N TYR A 52 -13.86 -1.68 -10.31
CA TYR A 52 -14.87 -1.18 -11.24
C TYR A 52 -14.26 -0.88 -12.61
N THR A 53 -15.05 -1.01 -13.67
CA THR A 53 -14.63 -0.68 -15.03
C THR A 53 -14.37 0.82 -15.19
N LYS A 54 -13.55 1.20 -16.15
CA LYS A 54 -13.26 2.62 -16.45
C LYS A 54 -14.53 3.35 -16.89
N GLU A 55 -15.35 2.69 -17.67
CA GLU A 55 -16.62 3.18 -18.20
C GLU A 55 -17.59 3.53 -17.06
N PHE A 56 -17.73 2.64 -16.07
CA PHE A 56 -18.56 2.91 -14.91
C PHE A 56 -18.03 4.07 -14.07
N LYS A 57 -16.73 4.17 -13.85
CA LYS A 57 -16.13 5.30 -13.12
C LYS A 57 -16.43 6.63 -13.80
N LEU A 58 -16.32 6.69 -15.12
CA LEU A 58 -16.66 7.89 -15.90
C LEU A 58 -18.14 8.22 -15.85
N LEU A 59 -19.01 7.21 -15.98
CA LEU A 59 -20.45 7.38 -15.86
C LEU A 59 -20.83 7.91 -14.46
N ALA A 60 -20.27 7.33 -13.43
CA ALA A 60 -20.53 7.73 -12.04
C ALA A 60 -20.14 9.20 -11.77
N ILE A 61 -19.02 9.67 -12.31
CA ILE A 61 -18.58 11.06 -12.21
C ILE A 61 -19.60 11.98 -12.90
N ARG A 62 -20.04 11.66 -14.13
CA ARG A 62 -21.02 12.46 -14.87
C ARG A 62 -22.37 12.54 -14.14
N LEU A 63 -22.86 11.42 -13.62
CA LEU A 63 -24.12 11.40 -12.88
C LEU A 63 -24.02 12.21 -11.58
N TYR A 64 -22.89 12.17 -10.92
CA TYR A 64 -22.64 12.99 -9.74
C TYR A 64 -22.62 14.49 -10.05
N GLU A 65 -22.01 14.89 -11.16
CA GLU A 65 -22.03 16.28 -11.65
C GLU A 65 -23.46 16.75 -12.02
N GLN A 66 -24.33 15.82 -12.40
CA GLN A 66 -25.75 16.08 -12.61
C GLN A 66 -26.57 16.17 -11.31
N GLY A 67 -25.97 15.95 -10.15
CA GLY A 67 -26.59 16.11 -8.85
C GLY A 67 -27.08 14.81 -8.20
N LEU A 68 -26.83 13.63 -8.78
CA LEU A 68 -27.19 12.36 -8.15
C LEU A 68 -26.27 12.06 -6.96
N THR A 69 -26.82 11.44 -5.92
CA THR A 69 -26.01 10.99 -4.79
C THR A 69 -25.20 9.74 -5.15
N SER A 70 -24.05 9.57 -4.50
CA SER A 70 -23.20 8.38 -4.73
C SER A 70 -23.94 7.05 -4.51
N SER A 71 -24.86 7.01 -3.55
CA SER A 71 -25.67 5.82 -3.25
C SER A 71 -26.67 5.51 -4.36
N GLU A 72 -27.32 6.53 -4.92
CA GLU A 72 -28.26 6.37 -6.05
C GLU A 72 -27.55 5.89 -7.29
N ILE A 73 -26.39 6.45 -7.62
CA ILE A 73 -25.56 6.04 -8.75
C ILE A 73 -25.25 4.55 -8.68
N PHE A 74 -24.83 4.06 -7.51
CA PHE A 74 -24.51 2.65 -7.34
C PHE A 74 -25.75 1.75 -7.41
N ARG A 75 -26.91 2.17 -6.83
CA ARG A 75 -28.15 1.42 -6.95
C ARG A 75 -28.63 1.33 -8.40
N GLN A 76 -28.59 2.43 -9.15
CA GLN A 76 -28.93 2.43 -10.57
C GLN A 76 -28.03 1.54 -11.40
N ALA A 77 -26.75 1.40 -11.02
CA ALA A 77 -25.80 0.50 -11.63
C ALA A 77 -25.95 -0.97 -11.20
N GLY A 78 -26.99 -1.29 -10.39
CA GLY A 78 -27.29 -2.65 -9.96
C GLY A 78 -26.44 -3.17 -8.79
N PHE A 79 -25.85 -2.28 -7.99
CA PHE A 79 -25.10 -2.69 -6.80
C PHE A 79 -25.98 -2.74 -5.56
N ASP A 80 -25.92 -3.86 -4.84
CA ASP A 80 -26.47 -3.97 -3.50
C ASP A 80 -25.55 -3.29 -2.49
N LEU A 81 -26.04 -2.21 -1.87
CA LEU A 81 -25.26 -1.44 -0.90
C LEU A 81 -25.08 -2.14 0.45
N ASP A 82 -25.87 -3.14 0.75
CA ASP A 82 -25.71 -3.93 1.96
C ASP A 82 -24.56 -4.93 1.78
N VAL A 83 -24.31 -5.41 0.56
CA VAL A 83 -23.16 -6.25 0.19
C VAL A 83 -21.93 -5.41 -0.01
N VAL A 84 -21.97 -4.40 -0.88
CA VAL A 84 -20.82 -3.54 -1.21
C VAL A 84 -20.41 -2.67 -0.02
N GLY A 85 -21.37 -2.25 0.79
CA GLY A 85 -21.17 -1.35 1.93
C GLY A 85 -21.70 0.06 1.67
N ARG A 86 -22.51 0.57 2.59
CA ARG A 86 -23.22 1.85 2.44
C ARG A 86 -22.29 3.07 2.26
N HIS A 87 -21.09 3.03 2.81
CA HIS A 87 -20.11 4.12 2.69
C HIS A 87 -19.21 3.99 1.47
N GLN A 88 -19.09 2.79 0.90
CA GLN A 88 -18.22 2.49 -0.22
C GLN A 88 -18.47 3.37 -1.46
N PRO A 89 -19.71 3.65 -1.87
CA PRO A 89 -19.99 4.54 -2.99
C PRO A 89 -19.37 5.92 -2.85
N LYS A 90 -19.53 6.53 -1.67
CA LYS A 90 -18.97 7.86 -1.37
C LYS A 90 -17.44 7.87 -1.44
N GLU A 91 -16.79 6.88 -0.83
CA GLU A 91 -15.32 6.75 -0.84
C GLU A 91 -14.77 6.51 -2.24
N CYS A 92 -15.42 5.63 -3.00
CA CYS A 92 -15.05 5.36 -4.38
C CYS A 92 -15.15 6.61 -5.25
N LEU A 93 -16.29 7.29 -5.18
CA LEU A 93 -16.56 8.46 -6.00
C LEU A 93 -15.63 9.62 -5.64
N SER A 94 -15.39 9.88 -4.36
CA SER A 94 -14.44 10.91 -3.91
C SER A 94 -13.03 10.68 -4.50
N ARG A 95 -12.53 9.45 -4.43
CA ARG A 95 -11.24 9.06 -4.99
C ARG A 95 -11.22 9.17 -6.52
N TRP A 96 -12.30 8.78 -7.21
CA TRP A 96 -12.36 8.87 -8.67
C TRP A 96 -12.40 10.31 -9.15
N LEU A 97 -13.13 11.19 -8.45
CA LEU A 97 -13.15 12.63 -8.73
C LEU A 97 -11.77 13.26 -8.57
N GLU A 98 -11.06 12.90 -7.50
CA GLU A 98 -9.69 13.37 -7.27
C GLU A 98 -8.73 12.92 -8.39
N LEU A 99 -8.78 11.64 -8.75
CA LEU A 99 -7.97 11.08 -9.84
C LEU A 99 -8.33 11.69 -11.20
N PHE A 100 -9.62 11.92 -11.44
CA PHE A 100 -10.10 12.54 -12.68
C PHE A 100 -9.66 14.00 -12.78
N ARG A 101 -9.72 14.77 -11.69
CA ARG A 101 -9.22 16.15 -11.65
C ARG A 101 -7.71 16.24 -11.85
N ALA A 102 -6.96 15.29 -11.31
CA ALA A 102 -5.51 15.27 -11.37
C ALA A 102 -4.97 14.78 -12.73
N LYS A 103 -5.61 13.80 -13.37
CA LYS A 103 -5.07 13.08 -14.55
C LYS A 103 -6.09 12.86 -15.66
N GLY A 104 -7.27 13.44 -15.57
CA GLY A 104 -8.34 13.21 -16.55
C GLY A 104 -8.79 11.75 -16.60
N THR A 105 -9.26 11.34 -17.77
CA THR A 105 -9.76 9.98 -18.01
C THR A 105 -8.72 8.88 -17.80
N ASP A 106 -7.43 9.21 -17.96
CA ASP A 106 -6.34 8.24 -17.79
C ASP A 106 -6.12 7.88 -16.31
N GLY A 107 -6.40 8.82 -15.40
CA GLY A 107 -6.35 8.57 -13.96
C GLY A 107 -7.31 7.49 -13.46
N LEU A 108 -8.37 7.21 -14.23
CA LEU A 108 -9.37 6.20 -13.88
C LEU A 108 -9.04 4.79 -14.38
N SER A 109 -8.02 4.67 -15.24
CA SER A 109 -7.53 3.36 -15.69
C SER A 109 -6.90 2.61 -14.52
N ASP A 110 -7.19 1.31 -14.42
CA ASP A 110 -6.57 0.46 -13.39
C ASP A 110 -5.19 -0.01 -13.89
N TYR A 111 -4.16 0.63 -13.36
CA TYR A 111 -2.77 0.27 -13.62
C TYR A 111 -2.21 -0.73 -12.60
N ARG A 112 -3.04 -1.21 -11.65
CA ARG A 112 -2.59 -2.20 -10.66
C ARG A 112 -2.17 -3.48 -11.37
N GLY A 113 -0.92 -3.86 -11.23
CA GLY A 113 -0.35 -5.05 -11.84
C GLY A 113 0.24 -4.87 -13.25
N LYS A 114 -0.05 -3.77 -13.96
CA LYS A 114 0.53 -3.51 -15.30
C LYS A 114 1.94 -2.90 -15.25
N THR A 115 2.25 -2.19 -14.19
CA THR A 115 3.54 -1.52 -14.04
C THR A 115 4.46 -2.31 -13.13
N GLY A 116 4.78 -3.53 -13.27
CA GLY A 116 5.79 -4.33 -12.56
C GLY A 116 6.52 -3.74 -11.32
N ARG A 117 6.04 -2.59 -10.82
CA ARG A 117 6.67 -1.64 -9.92
C ARG A 117 6.04 -1.57 -8.54
N SER A 118 5.13 -2.46 -8.23
CA SER A 118 4.37 -2.34 -7.00
C SER A 118 4.60 -3.56 -6.13
N GLY A 119 5.33 -3.37 -5.10
CA GLY A 119 5.46 -4.28 -4.01
C GLY A 119 6.81 -4.18 -3.32
N ARG A 120 6.82 -4.40 -2.03
CA ARG A 120 7.99 -4.72 -1.25
C ARG A 120 8.85 -5.71 -2.06
N PRO A 121 10.16 -5.50 -2.23
CA PRO A 121 11.04 -6.43 -2.94
C PRO A 121 10.75 -7.86 -2.46
N LYS A 122 10.54 -8.78 -3.41
CA LYS A 122 10.28 -10.18 -3.08
C LYS A 122 11.51 -10.73 -2.35
N THR A 123 11.43 -10.82 -1.03
CA THR A 123 12.45 -11.49 -0.21
C THR A 123 12.35 -13.02 -0.34
N LYS A 124 11.24 -13.52 -0.88
CA LYS A 124 10.99 -14.95 -1.11
C LYS A 124 11.15 -15.23 -2.60
N GLY A 125 12.25 -15.87 -2.98
CA GLY A 125 12.57 -16.22 -4.36
C GLY A 125 13.75 -15.40 -4.94
N VAL A 126 14.73 -15.08 -4.11
CA VAL A 126 16.05 -14.65 -4.61
C VAL A 126 16.61 -15.80 -5.41
N THR A 127 16.81 -15.60 -6.72
CA THR A 127 17.40 -16.63 -7.58
C THR A 127 18.85 -16.88 -7.14
N GLU A 128 19.36 -18.08 -7.44
CA GLU A 128 20.76 -18.41 -7.14
C GLU A 128 21.73 -17.39 -7.76
N THR A 129 21.38 -16.87 -8.94
CA THR A 129 22.13 -15.80 -9.60
C THR A 129 22.16 -14.49 -8.80
N ASP A 130 21.05 -14.11 -8.17
CA ASP A 130 21.00 -12.91 -7.32
C ASP A 130 21.80 -13.10 -6.03
N ARG A 131 21.79 -14.32 -5.50
CA ARG A 131 22.60 -14.70 -4.34
C ARG A 131 24.08 -14.64 -4.65
N ILE A 132 24.51 -15.15 -5.80
CA ILE A 132 25.89 -15.07 -6.28
C ILE A 132 26.32 -13.61 -6.42
N LYS A 133 25.57 -12.77 -7.11
CA LYS A 133 25.89 -11.34 -7.25
C LYS A 133 26.04 -10.62 -5.91
N ARG A 134 25.18 -10.95 -4.95
CA ARG A 134 25.28 -10.38 -3.61
C ARG A 134 26.56 -10.81 -2.89
N LEU A 135 26.89 -12.09 -2.95
CA LEU A 135 28.11 -12.63 -2.34
C LEU A 135 29.37 -12.08 -3.02
N GLU A 136 29.39 -11.94 -4.34
CA GLU A 136 30.48 -11.31 -5.08
C GLU A 136 30.71 -9.85 -4.63
N ALA A 137 29.63 -9.07 -4.47
CA ALA A 137 29.72 -7.71 -3.96
C ALA A 137 30.26 -7.66 -2.52
N GLU A 138 29.82 -8.57 -1.66
CA GLU A 138 30.28 -8.68 -0.28
C GLU A 138 31.79 -9.06 -0.24
N VAL A 139 32.25 -10.00 -1.06
CA VAL A 139 33.65 -10.36 -1.19
C VAL A 139 34.48 -9.18 -1.69
N ALA A 140 34.01 -8.42 -2.67
CA ALA A 140 34.70 -7.23 -3.17
C ALA A 140 34.85 -6.17 -2.07
N TYR A 141 33.79 -5.94 -1.31
CA TYR A 141 33.83 -5.01 -0.16
C TYR A 141 34.83 -5.44 0.89
N LEU A 142 34.82 -6.71 1.32
CA LEU A 142 35.74 -7.24 2.33
C LEU A 142 37.19 -7.19 1.87
N LYS A 143 37.47 -7.43 0.57
CA LYS A 143 38.81 -7.26 0.00
C LYS A 143 39.32 -5.83 0.10
N ALA A 144 38.46 -4.85 -0.27
CA ALA A 144 38.79 -3.44 -0.19
C ALA A 144 39.06 -2.99 1.27
N GLU A 145 38.26 -3.50 2.22
CA GLU A 145 38.47 -3.24 3.65
C GLU A 145 39.79 -3.83 4.15
N ASN A 146 40.10 -5.07 3.78
CA ASN A 146 41.39 -5.70 4.15
C ASN A 146 42.57 -4.94 3.59
N ASP A 147 42.54 -4.50 2.32
CA ASP A 147 43.57 -3.69 1.71
C ASP A 147 43.76 -2.35 2.41
N PHE A 148 42.67 -1.71 2.80
CA PHE A 148 42.69 -0.48 3.58
C PHE A 148 43.34 -0.69 4.95
N LEU A 149 42.95 -1.73 5.66
CA LEU A 149 43.51 -2.08 6.96
C LEU A 149 45.00 -2.44 6.86
N ALA A 150 45.44 -3.13 5.80
CA ALA A 150 46.83 -3.43 5.54
C ALA A 150 47.68 -2.15 5.33
N LYS A 151 47.16 -1.19 4.54
CA LYS A 151 47.80 0.13 4.34
C LYS A 151 47.90 0.93 5.64
N LEU A 152 46.84 0.90 6.48
CA LEU A 152 46.90 1.56 7.79
C LEU A 152 47.92 0.95 8.73
N ARG A 153 48.03 -0.39 8.75
CA ARG A 153 49.05 -1.11 9.55
C ARG A 153 50.45 -0.76 9.09
N ALA A 154 50.70 -0.73 7.78
CA ALA A 154 52.00 -0.34 7.21
C ALA A 154 52.36 1.10 7.61
N ARG A 155 51.46 2.08 7.44
CA ARG A 155 51.69 3.48 7.87
C ARG A 155 51.98 3.59 9.37
N ARG A 156 51.30 2.83 10.20
CA ARG A 156 51.50 2.83 11.66
C ARG A 156 52.89 2.24 12.02
N ALA A 157 53.31 1.20 11.32
CA ALA A 157 54.65 0.61 11.51
C ALA A 157 55.75 1.59 11.11
N GLU A 158 55.60 2.29 9.98
CA GLU A 158 56.52 3.34 9.53
C GLU A 158 56.65 4.48 10.54
N SER A 159 55.50 4.98 11.04
CA SER A 159 55.49 6.07 12.05
C SER A 159 56.14 5.66 13.37
N ASN A 160 55.95 4.42 13.81
CA ASN A 160 56.60 3.89 15.01
C ASN A 160 58.10 3.69 14.83
N SER A 161 58.53 3.24 13.65
CA SER A 161 59.97 3.07 13.28
C SER A 161 60.71 4.42 13.24
N GLY A 162 60.05 5.50 12.76
CA GLY A 162 60.61 6.85 12.76
C GLY A 162 60.76 7.45 14.17
N ARG A 163 59.89 7.11 15.08
CA ARG A 163 59.91 7.62 16.47
C ARG A 163 61.01 6.98 17.31
N SER A 164 61.35 5.73 17.05
CA SER A 164 62.43 4.98 17.74
C SER A 164 63.83 5.48 17.40
N LYS A 165 64.03 6.16 16.27
CA LYS A 165 65.35 6.67 15.85
C LYS A 165 65.73 8.02 16.47
N ASN A 166 64.77 8.76 17.04
CA ASN A 166 64.97 10.10 17.61
C ASN A 166 65.22 10.12 19.14
N THR A 167 65.26 8.96 19.79
CA THR A 167 65.48 8.86 21.24
C THR A 167 66.87 8.35 21.60
N SER A 168 67.81 8.25 20.63
CA SER A 168 69.18 7.84 20.87
C SER A 168 70.16 8.92 20.39
N SER A 169 70.06 10.12 20.99
CA SER A 169 71.08 11.18 20.95
C SER A 169 71.12 11.87 22.30
#